data_f9d48cf02acc9e6e8d8111b62a1022a8
#
_entry.id   f9d48cf02acc9e6e8d8111b62a1022a8
#
_cell.length_a   1.000
_cell.length_b   1.000
_cell.length_c   1.000
_cell.angle_alpha   90.00
_cell.angle_beta   90.00
_cell.angle_gamma   90.00
#
_symmetry.space_group_name_H-M   'P 1'
#
loop_
_entity.id
_entity.type
_entity.pdbx_description
1 polymer ?
#
loop_
_entity_poly.entity_id
_entity_poly.type
_entity_poly.pdbx_seq_one_letter_code
_entity_poly.pdbx_strand_id
1 'polypeptide(L)'
;MQIKICGLTTLDDALAAVEAGADLLGFNFYPPSPRYVTPEACGEITAVVHRRSPILCVGVFVNEPPARVAAILAAAGLDLAQLHGHETPADLRALGGRAFKAFRGVGADHADYAAASAGRPAFLIDAYSPALYGGTGQTADWTAARPLAEQYPLLLAGGLTPANVAEAIAQVQPWGVDVASGVEGAPGRKDAAKVVAFIQTARSVGERGGAGAAPQPPRPFAP
;
A
#
# COMPACT_ATOMS: atom_id res chain seq x y z
N MET A 1 10.05 -9.44 0.86
CA MET A 1 8.91 -8.84 0.09
C MET A 1 7.90 -8.31 1.09
N GLN A 2 7.50 -7.04 0.99
CA GLN A 2 6.44 -6.47 1.82
C GLN A 2 5.08 -6.60 1.14
N ILE A 3 4.02 -6.85 1.90
CA ILE A 3 2.67 -7.05 1.35
C ILE A 3 1.68 -6.16 2.09
N LYS A 4 1.02 -5.27 1.33
CA LYS A 4 -0.02 -4.38 1.82
C LYS A 4 -1.40 -4.87 1.35
N ILE A 5 -2.32 -5.01 2.30
CA ILE A 5 -3.76 -5.25 2.02
C ILE A 5 -4.50 -3.93 2.25
N CYS A 6 -5.02 -3.35 1.18
CA CYS A 6 -5.58 -2.00 1.17
C CYS A 6 -7.11 -1.99 1.05
N GLY A 7 -7.75 -0.93 1.58
CA GLY A 7 -9.20 -0.74 1.51
C GLY A 7 -9.97 -1.63 2.47
N LEU A 8 -9.44 -1.80 3.67
CA LEU A 8 -10.10 -2.49 4.78
C LEU A 8 -11.16 -1.58 5.41
N THR A 9 -12.32 -2.16 5.71
CA THR A 9 -13.46 -1.45 6.30
C THR A 9 -14.03 -2.13 7.55
N THR A 10 -13.57 -3.34 7.86
CA THR A 10 -14.06 -4.12 9.00
C THR A 10 -12.91 -4.72 9.81
N LEU A 11 -13.17 -4.97 11.09
CA LEU A 11 -12.21 -5.63 11.98
C LEU A 11 -11.89 -7.05 11.52
N ASP A 12 -12.90 -7.80 11.08
CA ASP A 12 -12.72 -9.19 10.64
C ASP A 12 -11.78 -9.28 9.43
N ASP A 13 -11.97 -8.40 8.42
CA ASP A 13 -11.09 -8.33 7.25
C ASP A 13 -9.65 -7.93 7.63
N ALA A 14 -9.50 -7.01 8.61
CA ALA A 14 -8.19 -6.59 9.09
C ALA A 14 -7.46 -7.73 9.82
N LEU A 15 -8.16 -8.45 10.71
CA LEU A 15 -7.60 -9.59 11.42
C LEU A 15 -7.26 -10.74 10.48
N ALA A 16 -8.12 -11.05 9.50
CA ALA A 16 -7.83 -12.05 8.49
C ALA A 16 -6.56 -11.70 7.67
N ALA A 17 -6.35 -10.42 7.34
CA ALA A 17 -5.13 -9.99 6.66
C ALA A 17 -3.88 -10.13 7.56
N VAL A 18 -3.98 -9.81 8.86
CA VAL A 18 -2.89 -10.02 9.83
C VAL A 18 -2.55 -11.51 9.95
N GLU A 19 -3.55 -12.36 10.13
CA GLU A 19 -3.38 -13.81 10.28
C GLU A 19 -2.79 -14.44 9.01
N ALA A 20 -3.16 -13.94 7.84
CA ALA A 20 -2.59 -14.37 6.56
C ALA A 20 -1.14 -13.92 6.35
N GLY A 21 -0.61 -13.00 7.16
CA GLY A 21 0.78 -12.54 7.13
C GLY A 21 1.00 -11.28 6.29
N ALA A 22 0.05 -10.35 6.24
CA ALA A 22 0.27 -9.01 5.71
C ALA A 22 1.28 -8.24 6.56
N ASP A 23 2.03 -7.32 5.92
CA ASP A 23 2.98 -6.43 6.60
C ASP A 23 2.40 -5.02 6.82
N LEU A 24 1.47 -4.59 5.96
CA LEU A 24 0.79 -3.30 6.05
C LEU A 24 -0.71 -3.46 5.82
N LEU A 25 -1.53 -2.71 6.56
CA LEU A 25 -2.97 -2.59 6.39
C LEU A 25 -3.33 -1.19 5.90
N GLY A 26 -4.18 -1.07 4.88
CA GLY A 26 -4.60 0.22 4.31
C GLY A 26 -6.06 0.54 4.59
N PHE A 27 -6.34 1.76 5.07
CA PHE A 27 -7.65 2.31 5.39
C PHE A 27 -7.90 3.57 4.57
N ASN A 28 -9.04 3.70 3.90
CA ASN A 28 -9.29 4.76 2.93
C ASN A 28 -10.16 5.87 3.54
N PHE A 29 -9.63 7.10 3.57
CA PHE A 29 -10.31 8.29 4.09
C PHE A 29 -10.85 9.23 2.99
N TYR A 30 -10.97 8.74 1.74
CA TYR A 30 -11.58 9.48 0.64
C TYR A 30 -13.08 9.14 0.56
N PRO A 31 -14.00 10.08 0.94
CA PRO A 31 -15.43 9.78 1.08
C PRO A 31 -16.12 9.19 -0.17
N PRO A 32 -15.73 9.57 -1.43
CA PRO A 32 -16.33 8.96 -2.61
C PRO A 32 -15.94 7.50 -2.84
N SER A 33 -14.96 6.97 -2.11
CA SER A 33 -14.53 5.57 -2.27
C SER A 33 -15.54 4.61 -1.64
N PRO A 34 -15.88 3.47 -2.28
CA PRO A 34 -16.67 2.43 -1.64
C PRO A 34 -15.94 1.72 -0.50
N ARG A 35 -14.66 2.05 -0.31
CA ARG A 35 -13.78 1.54 0.77
C ARG A 35 -13.54 2.59 1.86
N TYR A 36 -14.35 3.64 1.87
CA TYR A 36 -14.25 4.69 2.88
C TYR A 36 -14.53 4.13 4.27
N VAL A 37 -13.72 4.57 5.23
CA VAL A 37 -13.90 4.31 6.67
C VAL A 37 -13.77 5.63 7.43
N THR A 38 -14.58 5.82 8.48
CA THR A 38 -14.44 7.01 9.33
C THR A 38 -13.21 6.90 10.24
N PRO A 39 -12.61 8.01 10.68
CA PRO A 39 -11.49 7.97 11.62
C PRO A 39 -11.81 7.19 12.90
N GLU A 40 -13.03 7.31 13.42
CA GLU A 40 -13.50 6.62 14.62
C GLU A 40 -13.53 5.10 14.42
N ALA A 41 -14.21 4.63 13.35
CA ALA A 41 -14.27 3.21 13.03
C ALA A 41 -12.88 2.63 12.73
N CYS A 42 -12.02 3.37 12.05
CA CYS A 42 -10.64 2.96 11.83
C CYS A 42 -9.88 2.85 13.15
N GLY A 43 -10.03 3.82 14.07
CA GLY A 43 -9.40 3.80 15.38
C GLY A 43 -9.78 2.59 16.23
N GLU A 44 -11.05 2.16 16.18
CA GLU A 44 -11.49 0.92 16.83
C GLU A 44 -10.78 -0.31 16.26
N ILE A 45 -10.62 -0.38 14.94
CA ILE A 45 -9.93 -1.48 14.25
C ILE A 45 -8.43 -1.49 14.60
N THR A 46 -7.74 -0.35 14.42
CA THR A 46 -6.30 -0.26 14.64
C THR A 46 -5.90 -0.53 16.08
N ALA A 47 -6.72 -0.09 17.05
CA ALA A 47 -6.51 -0.37 18.46
C ALA A 47 -6.53 -1.87 18.77
N VAL A 48 -7.36 -2.67 18.09
CA VAL A 48 -7.37 -4.13 18.24
C VAL A 48 -6.17 -4.75 17.53
N VAL A 49 -5.88 -4.29 16.30
CA VAL A 49 -4.78 -4.80 15.48
C VAL A 49 -3.43 -4.61 16.19
N HIS A 50 -3.13 -3.41 16.68
CA HIS A 50 -1.86 -3.10 17.34
C HIS A 50 -1.62 -3.85 18.65
N ARG A 51 -2.69 -4.27 19.34
CA ARG A 51 -2.55 -5.17 20.51
C ARG A 51 -2.13 -6.59 20.13
N ARG A 52 -2.35 -7.00 18.87
CA ARG A 52 -2.10 -8.38 18.41
C ARG A 52 -0.85 -8.51 17.54
N SER A 53 -0.46 -7.44 16.86
CA SER A 53 0.62 -7.47 15.85
C SER A 53 1.29 -6.10 15.73
N PRO A 54 2.62 -6.05 15.50
CA PRO A 54 3.35 -4.82 15.20
C PRO A 54 3.18 -4.39 13.73
N ILE A 55 2.10 -4.79 13.06
CA ILE A 55 1.81 -4.46 11.67
C ILE A 55 1.59 -2.95 11.49
N LEU A 56 2.04 -2.38 10.38
CA LEU A 56 1.84 -0.96 10.08
C LEU A 56 0.44 -0.69 9.52
N CYS A 57 -0.24 0.29 10.10
CA CYS A 57 -1.53 0.78 9.64
C CYS A 57 -1.36 2.07 8.83
N VAL A 58 -1.87 2.09 7.59
CA VAL A 58 -1.68 3.14 6.60
C VAL A 58 -3.01 3.79 6.25
N GLY A 59 -3.14 5.10 6.46
CA GLY A 59 -4.28 5.88 5.98
C GLY A 59 -4.07 6.31 4.53
N VAL A 60 -5.07 6.15 3.67
CA VAL A 60 -5.06 6.62 2.28
C VAL A 60 -5.87 7.89 2.16
N PHE A 61 -5.25 8.95 1.63
CA PHE A 61 -5.81 10.29 1.52
C PHE A 61 -5.73 10.81 0.09
N VAL A 62 -6.68 11.66 -0.30
CA VAL A 62 -6.74 12.31 -1.61
C VAL A 62 -7.01 13.80 -1.42
N ASN A 63 -6.00 14.64 -1.68
CA ASN A 63 -6.05 16.09 -1.61
C ASN A 63 -6.48 16.65 -0.23
N GLU A 64 -6.18 15.93 0.85
CA GLU A 64 -6.42 16.43 2.20
C GLU A 64 -5.25 17.32 2.67
N PRO A 65 -5.53 18.45 3.35
CA PRO A 65 -4.48 19.28 3.94
C PRO A 65 -3.62 18.48 4.93
N PRO A 66 -2.29 18.69 4.98
CA PRO A 66 -1.40 17.96 5.88
C PRO A 66 -1.80 18.01 7.36
N ALA A 67 -2.32 19.13 7.84
CA ALA A 67 -2.80 19.25 9.21
C ALA A 67 -4.00 18.32 9.49
N ARG A 68 -4.90 18.16 8.50
CA ARG A 68 -6.05 17.24 8.62
C ARG A 68 -5.57 15.79 8.57
N VAL A 69 -4.63 15.47 7.67
CA VAL A 69 -3.99 14.14 7.61
C VAL A 69 -3.37 13.80 8.96
N ALA A 70 -2.55 14.69 9.54
CA ALA A 70 -1.91 14.48 10.82
C ALA A 70 -2.91 14.24 11.96
N ALA A 71 -4.02 15.01 11.98
CA ALA A 71 -5.08 14.83 12.97
C ALA A 71 -5.75 13.45 12.85
N ILE A 72 -6.03 12.98 11.62
CA ILE A 72 -6.62 11.66 11.39
C ILE A 72 -5.63 10.54 11.76
N LEU A 73 -4.34 10.68 11.40
CA LEU A 73 -3.32 9.71 11.80
C LEU A 73 -3.28 9.54 13.33
N ALA A 74 -3.34 10.64 14.07
CA ALA A 74 -3.34 10.60 15.53
C ALA A 74 -4.63 9.99 16.11
N ALA A 75 -5.80 10.42 15.61
CA ALA A 75 -7.10 9.99 16.11
C ALA A 75 -7.38 8.50 15.81
N ALA A 76 -6.96 8.02 14.63
CA ALA A 76 -7.18 6.65 14.20
C ALA A 76 -5.99 5.71 14.50
N GLY A 77 -4.96 6.16 15.22
CA GLY A 77 -3.80 5.32 15.56
C GLY A 77 -3.06 4.77 14.34
N LEU A 78 -2.93 5.59 13.29
CA LEU A 78 -2.27 5.19 12.05
C LEU A 78 -0.78 5.53 12.07
N ASP A 79 0.04 4.67 11.47
CA ASP A 79 1.50 4.83 11.43
C ASP A 79 1.94 5.71 10.28
N LEU A 80 1.34 5.53 9.09
CA LEU A 80 1.74 6.17 7.84
C LEU A 80 0.54 6.76 7.08
N ALA A 81 0.81 7.78 6.27
CA ALA A 81 -0.11 8.32 5.27
C ALA A 81 0.34 7.97 3.85
N GLN A 82 -0.56 7.42 3.05
CA GLN A 82 -0.43 7.30 1.61
C GLN A 82 -1.20 8.44 0.95
N LEU A 83 -0.50 9.35 0.28
CA LEU A 83 -1.08 10.51 -0.41
C LEU A 83 -1.31 10.18 -1.88
N HIS A 84 -2.58 10.10 -2.29
CA HIS A 84 -3.00 9.54 -3.60
C HIS A 84 -3.70 10.58 -4.51
N GLY A 85 -3.59 11.86 -4.20
CA GLY A 85 -4.11 12.98 -4.98
C GLY A 85 -3.00 13.77 -5.71
N HIS A 86 -3.07 15.10 -5.60
CA HIS A 86 -2.11 16.04 -6.20
C HIS A 86 -1.13 16.64 -5.16
N GLU A 87 -0.95 15.95 -4.04
CA GLU A 87 -0.09 16.40 -2.96
C GLU A 87 1.36 16.52 -3.44
N THR A 88 2.05 17.56 -2.95
CA THR A 88 3.42 17.93 -3.32
C THR A 88 4.46 17.31 -2.37
N PRO A 89 5.77 17.32 -2.71
CA PRO A 89 6.82 16.94 -1.76
C PRO A 89 6.84 17.79 -0.48
N ALA A 90 6.35 19.03 -0.53
CA ALA A 90 6.22 19.88 0.66
C ALA A 90 5.15 19.36 1.62
N ASP A 91 4.02 18.85 1.10
CA ASP A 91 2.96 18.24 1.90
C ASP A 91 3.46 16.97 2.61
N LEU A 92 4.29 16.16 1.93
CA LEU A 92 4.91 14.99 2.55
C LEU A 92 5.83 15.40 3.70
N ARG A 93 6.70 16.41 3.47
CA ARG A 93 7.62 16.92 4.50
C ARG A 93 6.89 17.47 5.73
N ALA A 94 5.74 18.10 5.53
CA ALA A 94 4.90 18.61 6.62
C ALA A 94 4.36 17.48 7.53
N LEU A 95 4.35 16.22 7.08
CA LEU A 95 3.95 15.04 7.86
C LEU A 95 5.14 14.36 8.57
N GLY A 96 6.31 14.99 8.59
CA GLY A 96 7.45 14.58 9.43
C GLY A 96 7.98 13.18 9.15
N GLY A 97 7.99 12.75 7.87
CA GLY A 97 8.46 11.42 7.48
C GLY A 97 7.45 10.29 7.69
N ARG A 98 6.20 10.63 7.99
CA ARG A 98 5.11 9.66 8.13
C ARG A 98 4.22 9.57 6.89
N ALA A 99 4.74 9.93 5.71
CA ALA A 99 3.96 9.91 4.48
C ALA A 99 4.79 9.40 3.29
N PHE A 100 4.09 8.81 2.33
CA PHE A 100 4.60 8.48 1.02
C PHE A 100 3.57 8.80 -0.07
N LYS A 101 4.05 9.09 -1.28
CA LYS A 101 3.20 9.41 -2.43
C LYS A 101 2.77 8.15 -3.16
N ALA A 102 1.53 8.11 -3.63
CA ALA A 102 1.06 7.18 -4.63
C ALA A 102 0.92 7.89 -5.98
N PHE A 103 1.52 7.32 -7.02
CA PHE A 103 1.46 7.82 -8.39
C PHE A 103 0.58 6.92 -9.25
N ARG A 104 -0.15 7.52 -10.18
CA ARG A 104 -0.87 6.80 -11.25
C ARG A 104 0.05 6.69 -12.46
N GLY A 105 0.64 5.51 -12.64
CA GLY A 105 1.64 5.28 -13.68
C GLY A 105 3.03 5.82 -13.35
N VAL A 106 3.95 5.63 -14.29
CA VAL A 106 5.34 6.04 -14.20
C VAL A 106 5.53 7.36 -14.95
N GLY A 107 5.68 8.45 -14.25
CA GLY A 107 5.96 9.76 -14.84
C GLY A 107 6.21 10.80 -13.77
N ALA A 108 7.25 11.67 -13.94
CA ALA A 108 7.66 12.80 -13.12
C ALA A 108 8.53 12.50 -11.88
N ASP A 109 9.14 13.49 -11.40
CA ASP A 109 10.07 13.81 -10.27
C ASP A 109 10.04 12.90 -9.02
N HIS A 110 10.13 11.57 -9.21
CA HIS A 110 10.09 10.58 -8.13
C HIS A 110 11.17 10.83 -7.06
N ALA A 111 12.32 11.39 -7.45
CA ALA A 111 13.43 11.67 -6.54
C ALA A 111 13.05 12.63 -5.40
N ASP A 112 12.32 13.71 -5.71
CA ASP A 112 11.92 14.71 -4.72
C ASP A 112 10.89 14.13 -3.73
N TYR A 113 10.00 13.27 -4.21
CA TYR A 113 9.05 12.55 -3.37
C TYR A 113 9.71 11.48 -2.53
N ALA A 114 10.66 10.73 -3.09
CA ALA A 114 11.44 9.75 -2.32
C ALA A 114 12.27 10.42 -1.21
N ALA A 115 12.86 11.58 -1.49
CA ALA A 115 13.59 12.37 -0.50
C ALA A 115 12.68 12.99 0.57
N ALA A 116 11.42 13.27 0.23
CA ALA A 116 10.42 13.78 1.18
C ALA A 116 9.78 12.67 2.04
N SER A 117 9.81 11.43 1.55
CA SER A 117 9.39 10.23 2.26
C SER A 117 10.54 9.72 3.11
N ALA A 118 10.53 9.95 4.42
CA ALA A 118 11.65 9.59 5.30
C ALA A 118 11.72 8.09 5.61
N GLY A 119 11.45 7.21 4.66
CA GLY A 119 11.50 5.79 4.97
C GLY A 119 11.10 4.84 3.85
N ARG A 120 10.56 3.72 4.24
CA ARG A 120 10.05 2.67 3.36
C ARG A 120 8.56 2.48 3.61
N PRO A 121 7.72 2.56 2.56
CA PRO A 121 8.08 2.73 1.15
C PRO A 121 8.50 4.18 0.81
N ALA A 122 9.31 4.34 -0.24
CA ALA A 122 9.59 5.66 -0.81
C ALA A 122 8.33 6.23 -1.49
N PHE A 123 7.64 5.40 -2.25
CA PHE A 123 6.37 5.71 -2.90
C PHE A 123 5.65 4.43 -3.36
N LEU A 124 4.42 4.61 -3.84
CA LEU A 124 3.64 3.56 -4.50
C LEU A 124 3.43 3.94 -5.97
N ILE A 125 3.55 2.96 -6.87
CA ILE A 125 3.14 3.08 -8.28
C ILE A 125 1.89 2.22 -8.50
N ASP A 126 0.78 2.89 -8.83
CA ASP A 126 -0.41 2.25 -9.36
C ASP A 126 -0.26 2.11 -10.87
N ALA A 127 0.16 0.94 -11.31
CA ALA A 127 0.44 0.66 -12.71
C ALA A 127 -0.83 0.48 -13.57
N TYR A 128 -2.02 0.59 -12.97
CA TYR A 128 -3.28 0.51 -13.70
C TYR A 128 -3.46 1.71 -14.63
N SER A 129 -3.55 1.47 -15.96
CA SER A 129 -3.82 2.49 -16.97
C SER A 129 -5.23 2.34 -17.52
N PRO A 130 -6.12 3.32 -17.32
CA PRO A 130 -7.47 3.31 -17.94
C PRO A 130 -7.45 3.37 -19.46
N ALA A 131 -6.36 3.83 -20.09
CA ALA A 131 -6.21 3.94 -21.53
C ALA A 131 -6.11 2.57 -22.24
N LEU A 132 -5.95 1.48 -21.51
CA LEU A 132 -5.92 0.10 -22.01
C LEU A 132 -7.27 -0.62 -21.88
N TYR A 133 -8.37 0.11 -21.71
CA TYR A 133 -9.72 -0.43 -21.82
C TYR A 133 -10.01 -0.82 -23.27
N GLY A 134 -9.72 -2.01 -23.62
CA GLY A 134 -10.12 -2.61 -24.87
C GLY A 134 -9.77 -4.07 -24.88
N GLY A 135 -10.68 -4.95 -24.43
CA GLY A 135 -10.85 -6.36 -24.76
C GLY A 135 -9.65 -7.31 -24.98
N THR A 136 -8.43 -6.88 -24.71
CA THR A 136 -7.20 -7.59 -25.09
C THR A 136 -6.57 -8.38 -23.95
N GLY A 137 -7.13 -8.36 -22.73
CA GLY A 137 -6.54 -9.05 -21.58
C GLY A 137 -5.17 -8.49 -21.14
N GLN A 138 -4.77 -7.31 -21.60
CA GLN A 138 -3.47 -6.74 -21.28
C GLN A 138 -3.46 -6.25 -19.84
N THR A 139 -2.59 -6.86 -19.05
CA THR A 139 -2.13 -6.45 -17.73
C THR A 139 -1.49 -5.06 -17.79
N ALA A 140 -1.52 -4.34 -16.68
CA ALA A 140 -0.80 -3.08 -16.50
C ALA A 140 0.65 -3.20 -17.01
N ASP A 141 1.18 -2.16 -17.64
CA ASP A 141 2.56 -2.15 -18.10
C ASP A 141 3.51 -2.01 -16.90
N TRP A 142 3.90 -3.13 -16.34
CA TRP A 142 4.85 -3.19 -15.23
C TRP A 142 6.29 -2.89 -15.65
N THR A 143 6.61 -2.97 -16.94
CA THR A 143 7.97 -2.81 -17.46
C THR A 143 8.54 -1.44 -17.10
N ALA A 144 7.72 -0.41 -17.15
CA ALA A 144 8.13 0.96 -16.80
C ALA A 144 8.43 1.15 -15.31
N ALA A 145 7.87 0.33 -14.41
CA ALA A 145 8.09 0.44 -12.96
C ALA A 145 9.44 -0.17 -12.51
N ARG A 146 10.01 -1.09 -13.30
CA ARG A 146 11.25 -1.80 -12.93
C ARG A 146 12.45 -0.87 -12.67
N PRO A 147 12.80 0.10 -13.52
CA PRO A 147 13.93 1.01 -13.24
C PRO A 147 13.76 1.80 -11.94
N LEU A 148 12.53 2.09 -11.54
CA LEU A 148 12.25 2.76 -10.27
C LEU A 148 12.40 1.80 -9.08
N ALA A 149 11.99 0.54 -9.23
CA ALA A 149 12.14 -0.46 -8.18
C ALA A 149 13.61 -0.80 -7.89
N GLU A 150 14.49 -0.67 -8.89
CA GLU A 150 15.94 -0.83 -8.73
C GLU A 150 16.59 0.32 -7.93
N GLN A 151 15.98 1.53 -7.95
CA GLN A 151 16.51 2.72 -7.30
C GLN A 151 15.86 3.02 -5.95
N TYR A 152 14.59 2.64 -5.79
CA TYR A 152 13.77 3.04 -4.63
C TYR A 152 13.01 1.84 -4.03
N PRO A 153 12.77 1.84 -2.71
CA PRO A 153 11.86 0.87 -2.08
C PRO A 153 10.40 1.17 -2.49
N LEU A 154 10.00 0.62 -3.64
CA LEU A 154 8.74 0.84 -4.32
C LEU A 154 7.67 -0.17 -3.88
N LEU A 155 6.46 0.30 -3.56
CA LEU A 155 5.25 -0.52 -3.54
C LEU A 155 4.62 -0.55 -4.93
N LEU A 156 4.44 -1.73 -5.49
CA LEU A 156 3.73 -1.93 -6.76
C LEU A 156 2.25 -2.21 -6.50
N ALA A 157 1.38 -1.43 -7.14
CA ALA A 157 -0.08 -1.60 -7.12
C ALA A 157 -0.65 -1.59 -8.54
N GLY A 158 -1.97 -1.67 -8.66
CA GLY A 158 -2.68 -1.57 -9.94
C GLY A 158 -3.07 -2.91 -10.52
N GLY A 159 -4.33 -3.32 -10.30
CA GLY A 159 -4.91 -4.52 -10.87
C GLY A 159 -4.29 -5.85 -10.41
N LEU A 160 -3.51 -5.84 -9.32
CA LEU A 160 -2.92 -7.05 -8.76
C LEU A 160 -3.99 -8.00 -8.20
N THR A 161 -3.79 -9.29 -8.43
CA THR A 161 -4.66 -10.39 -7.99
C THR A 161 -3.80 -11.59 -7.58
N PRO A 162 -4.34 -12.62 -6.92
CA PRO A 162 -3.61 -13.85 -6.67
C PRO A 162 -3.06 -14.53 -7.94
N ALA A 163 -3.74 -14.31 -9.09
CA ALA A 163 -3.37 -14.96 -10.36
C ALA A 163 -2.18 -14.29 -11.06
N ASN A 164 -1.97 -12.96 -10.87
CA ASN A 164 -0.96 -12.23 -11.62
C ASN A 164 0.19 -11.66 -10.76
N VAL A 165 0.07 -11.68 -9.43
CA VAL A 165 1.07 -11.08 -8.53
C VAL A 165 2.46 -11.73 -8.66
N ALA A 166 2.53 -13.04 -8.96
CA ALA A 166 3.80 -13.72 -9.18
C ALA A 166 4.56 -13.16 -10.39
N GLU A 167 3.84 -12.95 -11.48
CA GLU A 167 4.39 -12.35 -12.71
C GLU A 167 4.82 -10.91 -12.48
N ALA A 168 3.97 -10.11 -11.83
CA ALA A 168 4.28 -8.72 -11.50
C ALA A 168 5.56 -8.59 -10.66
N ILE A 169 5.72 -9.44 -9.64
CA ILE A 169 6.93 -9.48 -8.81
C ILE A 169 8.16 -9.88 -9.64
N ALA A 170 8.04 -10.89 -10.49
CA ALA A 170 9.16 -11.35 -11.33
C ALA A 170 9.64 -10.28 -12.32
N GLN A 171 8.72 -9.52 -12.90
CA GLN A 171 9.03 -8.46 -13.85
C GLN A 171 9.61 -7.21 -13.19
N VAL A 172 9.00 -6.73 -12.10
CA VAL A 172 9.33 -5.43 -11.49
C VAL A 172 10.39 -5.56 -10.40
N GLN A 173 10.40 -6.66 -9.65
CA GLN A 173 11.21 -6.87 -8.45
C GLN A 173 11.03 -5.72 -7.41
N PRO A 174 9.79 -5.38 -7.04
CA PRO A 174 9.52 -4.26 -6.15
C PRO A 174 9.91 -4.60 -4.70
N TRP A 175 10.08 -3.58 -3.86
CA TRP A 175 10.23 -3.76 -2.41
C TRP A 175 9.00 -4.43 -1.79
N GLY A 176 7.80 -4.11 -2.31
CA GLY A 176 6.55 -4.70 -1.86
C GLY A 176 5.44 -4.56 -2.88
N VAL A 177 4.32 -5.22 -2.60
CA VAL A 177 3.10 -5.20 -3.42
C VAL A 177 1.91 -4.71 -2.60
N ASP A 178 0.98 -4.00 -3.25
CA ASP A 178 -0.25 -3.48 -2.67
C ASP A 178 -1.47 -3.98 -3.45
N VAL A 179 -2.46 -4.52 -2.75
CA VAL A 179 -3.69 -5.01 -3.36
C VAL A 179 -4.92 -4.49 -2.63
N ALA A 180 -5.93 -4.08 -3.40
CA ALA A 180 -7.25 -3.69 -2.88
C ALA A 180 -8.36 -4.57 -3.47
N SER A 181 -8.85 -4.23 -4.67
CA SER A 181 -10.00 -4.93 -5.30
C SER A 181 -9.70 -6.36 -5.71
N GLY A 182 -8.44 -6.70 -6.04
CA GLY A 182 -8.08 -8.04 -6.49
C GLY A 182 -8.24 -9.15 -5.46
N VAL A 183 -8.46 -8.80 -4.19
CA VAL A 183 -8.74 -9.72 -3.08
C VAL A 183 -10.10 -9.45 -2.43
N GLU A 184 -11.02 -8.81 -3.15
CA GLU A 184 -12.39 -8.55 -2.68
C GLU A 184 -13.38 -9.58 -3.20
N GLY A 185 -14.40 -9.87 -2.36
CA GLY A 185 -15.64 -10.56 -2.75
C GLY A 185 -16.72 -9.58 -3.20
N ALA A 186 -16.73 -8.38 -2.62
CA ALA A 186 -17.55 -7.23 -3.00
C ALA A 186 -16.79 -5.95 -2.65
N PRO A 187 -17.11 -4.78 -3.26
CA PRO A 187 -16.43 -3.51 -2.96
C PRO A 187 -16.39 -3.22 -1.45
N GLY A 188 -15.17 -3.05 -0.91
CA GLY A 188 -14.94 -2.79 0.52
C GLY A 188 -15.05 -4.03 1.44
N ARG A 189 -15.23 -5.24 0.89
CA ARG A 189 -15.29 -6.49 1.66
C ARG A 189 -14.27 -7.48 1.13
N LYS A 190 -13.35 -7.91 1.98
CA LYS A 190 -12.30 -8.84 1.57
C LYS A 190 -12.84 -10.28 1.48
N ASP A 191 -12.28 -11.02 0.54
CA ASP A 191 -12.42 -12.47 0.46
C ASP A 191 -11.19 -13.09 1.13
N ALA A 192 -11.37 -13.71 2.27
CA ALA A 192 -10.27 -14.26 3.07
C ALA A 192 -9.43 -15.28 2.28
N ALA A 193 -10.06 -16.10 1.44
CA ALA A 193 -9.34 -17.08 0.63
C ALA A 193 -8.44 -16.38 -0.43
N LYS A 194 -8.93 -15.30 -1.06
CA LYS A 194 -8.14 -14.51 -1.99
C LYS A 194 -7.01 -13.77 -1.29
N VAL A 195 -7.23 -13.24 -0.07
CA VAL A 195 -6.18 -12.59 0.73
C VAL A 195 -5.06 -13.58 1.02
N VAL A 196 -5.40 -14.78 1.53
CA VAL A 196 -4.42 -15.84 1.81
C VAL A 196 -3.67 -16.24 0.54
N ALA A 197 -4.38 -16.51 -0.56
CA ALA A 197 -3.77 -16.91 -1.83
C ALA A 197 -2.81 -15.83 -2.38
N PHE A 198 -3.20 -14.55 -2.29
CA PHE A 198 -2.35 -13.43 -2.72
C PHE A 198 -1.04 -13.37 -1.92
N ILE A 199 -1.16 -13.42 -0.59
CA ILE A 199 -0.02 -13.33 0.32
C ILE A 199 0.93 -14.52 0.12
N GLN A 200 0.40 -15.74 0.06
CA GLN A 200 1.20 -16.94 -0.16
C GLN A 200 1.94 -16.91 -1.50
N THR A 201 1.25 -16.49 -2.57
CA THR A 201 1.87 -16.35 -3.91
C THR A 201 2.98 -15.31 -3.88
N ALA A 202 2.73 -14.12 -3.32
CA ALA A 202 3.72 -13.05 -3.24
C ALA A 202 4.96 -13.46 -2.41
N ARG A 203 4.77 -14.11 -1.26
CA ARG A 203 5.88 -14.63 -0.42
C ARG A 203 6.72 -15.65 -1.16
N SER A 204 6.09 -16.64 -1.79
CA SER A 204 6.79 -17.73 -2.47
C SER A 204 7.71 -17.28 -3.61
N VAL A 205 7.37 -16.17 -4.28
CA VAL A 205 8.21 -15.57 -5.33
C VAL A 205 9.28 -14.66 -4.74
N GLY A 206 8.92 -13.87 -3.71
CA GLY A 206 9.85 -12.98 -3.02
C GLY A 206 11.05 -13.72 -2.40
N GLU A 207 10.82 -14.91 -1.85
CA GLU A 207 11.89 -15.77 -1.30
C GLU A 207 12.82 -16.32 -2.38
N ARG A 208 12.29 -16.68 -3.55
CA ARG A 208 13.08 -17.21 -4.69
C ARG A 208 13.91 -16.15 -5.40
N GLY A 209 13.48 -14.91 -5.40
CA GLY A 209 14.19 -13.76 -5.99
C GLY A 209 15.25 -13.15 -5.07
N GLY A 210 15.23 -13.44 -3.79
CA GLY A 210 16.00 -12.78 -2.75
C GLY A 210 17.16 -13.60 -2.20
N ALA A 211 18.10 -14.06 -3.03
CA ALA A 211 19.43 -14.48 -2.55
C ALA A 211 20.33 -13.27 -2.23
N GLY A 212 19.78 -12.09 -1.94
CA GLY A 212 20.51 -10.87 -1.60
C GLY A 212 19.78 -10.05 -0.53
N ALA A 213 20.34 -10.05 0.68
CA ALA A 213 20.03 -9.22 1.86
C ALA A 213 18.57 -9.26 2.35
N ALA A 214 18.36 -9.93 3.48
CA ALA A 214 17.13 -9.83 4.26
C ALA A 214 16.81 -8.35 4.56
N PRO A 215 15.57 -7.87 4.30
CA PRO A 215 15.18 -6.53 4.68
C PRO A 215 15.19 -6.43 6.22
N GLN A 216 15.95 -5.48 6.74
CA GLN A 216 15.84 -5.16 8.17
C GLN A 216 14.40 -4.68 8.46
N PRO A 217 13.78 -5.14 9.56
CA PRO A 217 12.48 -4.62 9.96
C PRO A 217 12.56 -3.10 10.13
N PRO A 218 11.48 -2.36 9.82
CA PRO A 218 11.45 -0.92 10.04
C PRO A 218 11.79 -0.65 11.52
N ARG A 219 12.71 0.28 11.76
CA ARG A 219 12.96 0.74 13.12
C ARG A 219 11.68 1.41 13.63
N PRO A 220 11.22 1.09 14.86
CA PRO A 220 10.10 1.82 15.43
C PRO A 220 10.46 3.31 15.45
N PHE A 221 9.51 4.14 15.03
CA PHE A 221 9.65 5.59 15.14
C PHE A 221 9.86 5.92 16.62
N ALA A 222 10.96 6.61 16.94
CA ALA A 222 11.18 7.11 18.30
C ALA A 222 10.07 8.12 18.64
N PRO A 223 9.60 8.16 19.90
CA PRO A 223 8.53 9.06 20.33
C PRO A 223 8.92 10.53 20.20
#